data_25332a88da62cf058b2eb9605d9841dd
#
_entry.id   25332a88da62cf058b2eb9605d9841dd
#
_cell.length_a   1.000
_cell.length_b   1.000
_cell.length_c   1.000
_cell.angle_alpha   90.00
_cell.angle_beta   90.00
_cell.angle_gamma   90.00
#
_symmetry.space_group_name_H-M   'P 1'
#
loop_
_entity.id
_entity.type
_entity.pdbx_description
1 polymer ?
#
loop_
_entity_poly.entity_id
_entity_poly.type
_entity_poly.pdbx_seq_one_letter_code
_entity_poly.pdbx_strand_id
1 'polypeptide(L)'
;EHLYSEGWDAFAKALKTAQEVVANENATDATIRSAYTELDKAKAALKVREKYTENDRFNFPWRAETSAKLEAEFATEMTDDTEANNGYPIQINDHAQASNRKYVNAMGPKDTLKYAYHADKAGTYHVVMRYLSGSDPSTKNSIKITEAGGKIAEQEVIVDPKKESNKPVFADAEFDIEVVTPGDGMIVITPPKKKSGLDGNGPGIDYFIISPENVVLDKFAITATAGKGGTITT
;
A
#
# COMPACT_ATOMS: atom_id res chain seq x y z
N GLU A 1 -6.15 1.99 -9.23
CA GLU A 1 -6.33 0.55 -8.95
C GLU A 1 -6.56 0.32 -7.47
N HIS A 2 -5.57 0.58 -6.60
CA HIS A 2 -5.64 0.32 -5.15
C HIS A 2 -6.82 0.97 -4.41
N LEU A 3 -7.43 2.01 -4.96
CA LEU A 3 -8.63 2.66 -4.39
C LEU A 3 -9.93 1.90 -4.63
N TYR A 4 -9.90 0.82 -5.40
CA TYR A 4 -11.10 0.06 -5.74
C TYR A 4 -10.98 -1.39 -5.27
N SER A 5 -12.07 -1.91 -4.71
CA SER A 5 -12.17 -3.30 -4.29
C SER A 5 -12.67 -4.22 -5.40
N GLU A 6 -13.46 -3.68 -6.33
CA GLU A 6 -14.06 -4.43 -7.44
C GLU A 6 -14.12 -3.58 -8.72
N GLY A 7 -14.15 -4.26 -9.87
CA GLY A 7 -14.42 -3.65 -11.18
C GLY A 7 -13.21 -3.08 -11.91
N TRP A 8 -12.03 -2.98 -11.26
CA TRP A 8 -10.86 -2.33 -11.84
C TRP A 8 -10.39 -2.97 -13.14
N ASP A 9 -10.28 -4.28 -13.22
CA ASP A 9 -9.79 -4.99 -14.41
C ASP A 9 -10.70 -4.75 -15.63
N ALA A 10 -12.02 -4.78 -15.39
CA ALA A 10 -13.00 -4.50 -16.45
C ALA A 10 -12.90 -3.04 -16.91
N PHE A 11 -12.73 -2.10 -15.98
CA PHE A 11 -12.55 -0.69 -16.30
C PHE A 11 -11.24 -0.45 -17.06
N ALA A 12 -10.11 -0.99 -16.60
CA ALA A 12 -8.81 -0.85 -17.26
C ALA A 12 -8.83 -1.41 -18.68
N LYS A 13 -9.48 -2.55 -18.90
CA LYS A 13 -9.67 -3.13 -20.23
C LYS A 13 -10.53 -2.23 -21.13
N ALA A 14 -11.66 -1.76 -20.62
CA ALA A 14 -12.55 -0.87 -21.38
C ALA A 14 -11.87 0.47 -21.71
N LEU A 15 -11.09 1.02 -20.78
CA LEU A 15 -10.32 2.24 -21.00
C LEU A 15 -9.27 2.06 -22.10
N LYS A 16 -8.53 0.95 -22.07
CA LYS A 16 -7.56 0.63 -23.12
C LYS A 16 -8.24 0.52 -24.50
N THR A 17 -9.36 -0.19 -24.59
CA THR A 17 -10.13 -0.29 -25.85
C THR A 17 -10.61 1.08 -26.33
N ALA A 18 -11.10 1.94 -25.43
CA ALA A 18 -11.52 3.28 -25.79
C ALA A 18 -10.37 4.13 -26.32
N GLN A 19 -9.18 4.04 -25.69
CA GLN A 19 -7.97 4.73 -26.16
C GLN A 19 -7.53 4.26 -27.56
N GLU A 20 -7.60 2.93 -27.83
CA GLU A 20 -7.29 2.36 -29.15
C GLU A 20 -8.28 2.86 -30.22
N VAL A 21 -9.56 2.96 -29.89
CA VAL A 21 -10.59 3.50 -30.81
C VAL A 21 -10.36 4.98 -31.08
N VAL A 22 -10.02 5.79 -30.10
CA VAL A 22 -9.71 7.22 -30.26
C VAL A 22 -8.47 7.43 -31.13
N ALA A 23 -7.47 6.55 -31.03
CA ALA A 23 -6.24 6.61 -31.82
C ALA A 23 -6.44 6.14 -33.27
N ASN A 24 -7.58 5.51 -33.62
CA ASN A 24 -7.87 5.01 -34.94
C ASN A 24 -8.63 6.05 -35.78
N GLU A 25 -7.94 6.73 -36.70
CA GLU A 25 -8.52 7.74 -37.60
C GLU A 25 -9.67 7.20 -38.48
N ASN A 26 -9.76 5.89 -38.66
CA ASN A 26 -10.83 5.23 -39.42
C ASN A 26 -11.94 4.65 -38.54
N ALA A 27 -12.00 5.02 -37.27
CA ALA A 27 -13.04 4.55 -36.37
C ALA A 27 -14.42 5.04 -36.84
N THR A 28 -15.37 4.12 -36.91
CA THR A 28 -16.77 4.46 -37.27
C THR A 28 -17.50 5.02 -36.04
N ASP A 29 -18.55 5.80 -36.27
CA ASP A 29 -19.45 6.28 -35.20
C ASP A 29 -19.99 5.15 -34.34
N ALA A 30 -20.31 4.01 -34.94
CA ALA A 30 -20.79 2.82 -34.23
C ALA A 30 -19.72 2.27 -33.27
N THR A 31 -18.46 2.18 -33.72
CA THR A 31 -17.33 1.71 -32.90
C THR A 31 -17.05 2.68 -31.74
N ILE A 32 -17.09 3.99 -32.00
CA ILE A 32 -16.90 5.03 -30.97
C ILE A 32 -18.00 4.93 -29.90
N ARG A 33 -19.26 4.83 -30.31
CA ARG A 33 -20.39 4.71 -29.36
C ARG A 33 -20.33 3.45 -28.54
N SER A 34 -19.93 2.31 -29.15
CA SER A 34 -19.77 1.05 -28.44
C SER A 34 -18.68 1.14 -27.37
N ALA A 35 -17.50 1.67 -27.71
CA ALA A 35 -16.40 1.85 -26.77
C ALA A 35 -16.77 2.78 -25.61
N TYR A 36 -17.47 3.88 -25.90
CA TYR A 36 -17.99 4.79 -24.85
C TYR A 36 -18.96 4.09 -23.92
N THR A 37 -19.92 3.34 -24.45
CA THR A 37 -20.93 2.62 -23.66
C THR A 37 -20.29 1.58 -22.74
N GLU A 38 -19.32 0.81 -23.24
CA GLU A 38 -18.61 -0.18 -22.43
C GLU A 38 -17.73 0.46 -21.37
N LEU A 39 -17.08 1.58 -21.65
CA LEU A 39 -16.29 2.33 -20.68
C LEU A 39 -17.17 2.92 -19.57
N ASP A 40 -18.30 3.52 -19.92
CA ASP A 40 -19.25 4.09 -18.96
C ASP A 40 -19.86 3.02 -18.05
N LYS A 41 -20.24 1.86 -18.62
CA LYS A 41 -20.70 0.71 -17.88
C LYS A 41 -19.64 0.16 -16.91
N ALA A 42 -18.40 0.01 -17.38
CA ALA A 42 -17.30 -0.46 -16.56
C ALA A 42 -16.97 0.54 -15.42
N LYS A 43 -17.01 1.85 -15.71
CA LYS A 43 -16.87 2.91 -14.71
C LYS A 43 -17.96 2.84 -13.64
N ALA A 44 -19.21 2.63 -14.03
CA ALA A 44 -20.35 2.50 -13.09
C ALA A 44 -20.26 1.26 -12.20
N ALA A 45 -19.50 0.24 -12.60
CA ALA A 45 -19.29 -0.99 -11.83
C ALA A 45 -18.12 -0.91 -10.84
N LEU A 46 -17.34 0.18 -10.85
CA LEU A 46 -16.25 0.37 -9.88
C LEU A 46 -16.81 0.53 -8.46
N LYS A 47 -16.26 -0.25 -7.53
CA LYS A 47 -16.55 -0.09 -6.10
C LYS A 47 -15.32 0.46 -5.38
N VAL A 48 -15.49 1.59 -4.74
CA VAL A 48 -14.43 2.21 -3.92
C VAL A 48 -14.14 1.32 -2.72
N ARG A 49 -12.87 1.11 -2.42
CA ARG A 49 -12.41 0.35 -1.26
C ARG A 49 -12.69 1.14 0.01
N GLU A 50 -13.23 0.47 1.00
CA GLU A 50 -13.38 1.04 2.34
C GLU A 50 -12.25 0.56 3.27
N LYS A 51 -11.88 -0.72 3.17
CA LYS A 51 -10.78 -1.34 3.91
C LYS A 51 -10.37 -2.67 3.28
N TYR A 52 -9.19 -3.16 3.65
CA TYR A 52 -8.82 -4.55 3.38
C TYR A 52 -9.55 -5.49 4.37
N THR A 53 -9.90 -6.69 3.91
CA THR A 53 -10.50 -7.73 4.73
C THR A 53 -9.68 -9.01 4.62
N GLU A 54 -9.98 -10.04 5.43
CA GLU A 54 -9.34 -11.34 5.28
C GLU A 54 -9.59 -12.00 3.92
N ASN A 55 -10.67 -11.62 3.23
CA ASN A 55 -11.00 -12.12 1.90
C ASN A 55 -10.51 -11.22 0.76
N ASP A 56 -10.28 -9.93 1.05
CA ASP A 56 -9.74 -8.94 0.11
C ASP A 56 -8.47 -8.36 0.72
N ARG A 57 -7.41 -9.17 0.74
CA ARG A 57 -6.13 -8.86 1.37
C ARG A 57 -5.30 -7.92 0.53
N PHE A 58 -4.43 -7.18 1.18
CA PHE A 58 -3.32 -6.53 0.53
C PHE A 58 -2.33 -7.58 0.02
N ASN A 59 -1.91 -7.47 -1.24
CA ASN A 59 -0.93 -8.39 -1.84
C ASN A 59 0.44 -7.72 -1.93
N PHE A 60 1.47 -8.37 -1.38
CA PHE A 60 2.85 -7.96 -1.60
C PHE A 60 3.21 -8.15 -3.07
N PRO A 61 3.75 -7.12 -3.76
CA PRO A 61 4.20 -7.25 -5.13
C PRO A 61 5.47 -8.10 -5.17
N TRP A 62 5.57 -9.06 -6.10
CA TRP A 62 6.73 -9.94 -6.18
C TRP A 62 7.44 -9.91 -7.54
N ARG A 63 6.89 -9.19 -8.51
CA ARG A 63 7.53 -9.01 -9.83
C ARG A 63 8.39 -7.75 -9.81
N ALA A 64 9.57 -7.82 -10.40
CA ALA A 64 10.41 -6.66 -10.62
C ALA A 64 9.61 -5.53 -11.30
N GLU A 65 9.94 -4.29 -10.96
CA GLU A 65 9.29 -3.07 -11.48
C GLU A 65 7.79 -2.94 -11.14
N THR A 66 7.28 -3.77 -10.22
CA THR A 66 5.93 -3.60 -9.70
C THR A 66 5.96 -2.98 -8.31
N SER A 67 4.93 -2.24 -7.98
CA SER A 67 4.71 -1.72 -6.62
C SER A 67 3.25 -1.83 -6.26
N ALA A 68 2.98 -1.91 -4.97
CA ALA A 68 1.63 -1.80 -4.42
C ALA A 68 1.54 -0.61 -3.49
N LYS A 69 0.42 0.11 -3.54
CA LYS A 69 0.13 1.23 -2.65
C LYS A 69 -0.96 0.83 -1.68
N LEU A 70 -0.67 1.01 -0.40
CA LEU A 70 -1.56 0.71 0.71
C LEU A 70 -1.91 2.02 1.42
N GLU A 71 -3.13 2.48 1.30
CA GLU A 71 -3.63 3.65 2.02
C GLU A 71 -3.80 3.33 3.52
N ALA A 72 -3.41 4.25 4.38
CA ALA A 72 -3.47 4.00 5.82
C ALA A 72 -4.89 3.81 6.34
N GLU A 73 -5.86 4.53 5.78
CA GLU A 73 -7.28 4.42 6.14
C GLU A 73 -7.94 3.11 5.70
N PHE A 74 -7.26 2.30 4.86
CA PHE A 74 -7.77 0.98 4.45
C PHE A 74 -7.37 -0.16 5.40
N ALA A 75 -6.91 0.16 6.60
CA ALA A 75 -6.62 -0.85 7.60
C ALA A 75 -7.81 -1.81 7.80
N THR A 76 -7.52 -3.10 7.86
CA THR A 76 -8.51 -4.15 8.11
C THR A 76 -9.22 -3.94 9.44
N GLU A 77 -8.43 -3.54 10.45
CA GLU A 77 -8.89 -3.22 11.79
C GLU A 77 -8.08 -2.07 12.37
N MET A 78 -8.75 -1.15 13.05
CA MET A 78 -8.14 -0.11 13.88
C MET A 78 -8.57 -0.35 15.32
N THR A 79 -7.62 -0.59 16.21
CA THR A 79 -7.88 -0.73 17.65
C THR A 79 -7.38 0.50 18.36
N ASP A 80 -8.24 1.10 19.15
CA ASP A 80 -8.01 2.34 19.88
C ASP A 80 -7.97 2.05 21.39
N ASP A 81 -6.88 2.45 22.06
CA ASP A 81 -6.76 2.43 23.52
C ASP A 81 -6.76 3.89 24.03
N THR A 82 -7.95 4.48 24.11
CA THR A 82 -8.13 5.87 24.52
C THR A 82 -7.55 6.19 25.89
N GLU A 83 -7.47 5.23 26.82
CA GLU A 83 -6.84 5.41 28.13
C GLU A 83 -5.32 5.64 28.01
N ALA A 84 -4.68 4.91 27.08
CA ALA A 84 -3.26 5.07 26.84
C ALA A 84 -2.91 6.35 26.08
N ASN A 85 -3.85 6.95 25.37
CA ASN A 85 -3.68 8.15 24.53
C ASN A 85 -4.37 9.39 25.12
N ASN A 86 -4.49 9.50 26.45
CA ASN A 86 -5.11 10.65 27.13
C ASN A 86 -6.52 11.00 26.62
N GLY A 87 -7.29 10.00 26.18
CA GLY A 87 -8.65 10.18 25.69
C GLY A 87 -8.76 10.58 24.20
N TYR A 88 -7.67 10.59 23.45
CA TYR A 88 -7.69 10.89 22.02
C TYR A 88 -7.81 9.61 21.20
N PRO A 89 -8.93 9.39 20.48
CA PRO A 89 -9.08 8.23 19.61
C PRO A 89 -8.27 8.37 18.32
N ILE A 90 -7.98 7.21 17.68
CA ILE A 90 -7.47 7.18 16.31
C ILE A 90 -8.45 7.92 15.40
N GLN A 91 -7.94 8.75 14.51
CA GLN A 91 -8.74 9.57 13.61
C GLN A 91 -8.34 9.35 12.15
N ILE A 92 -9.33 9.31 11.27
CA ILE A 92 -9.12 9.46 9.83
C ILE A 92 -9.42 10.90 9.49
N ASN A 93 -8.39 11.68 9.19
CA ASN A 93 -8.48 13.11 8.95
C ASN A 93 -8.40 13.44 7.46
N ASP A 94 -9.13 14.47 7.04
CA ASP A 94 -9.03 15.03 5.70
C ASP A 94 -7.82 15.97 5.58
N HIS A 95 -7.04 15.83 4.51
CA HIS A 95 -5.96 16.75 4.19
C HIS A 95 -5.78 16.88 2.68
N ALA A 96 -5.66 18.10 2.16
CA ALA A 96 -5.58 18.36 0.71
C ALA A 96 -4.35 17.71 0.03
N GLN A 97 -3.25 17.53 0.77
CA GLN A 97 -2.01 16.94 0.28
C GLN A 97 -1.90 15.43 0.53
N ALA A 98 -2.82 14.85 1.31
CA ALA A 98 -2.85 13.42 1.52
C ALA A 98 -3.40 12.69 0.29
N SER A 99 -2.93 11.45 0.08
CA SER A 99 -3.48 10.54 -0.88
C SER A 99 -4.95 10.27 -0.56
N ASN A 100 -5.78 10.08 -1.57
CA ASN A 100 -7.22 9.94 -1.37
C ASN A 100 -7.84 11.01 -0.43
N ARG A 101 -7.10 12.13 -0.19
CA ARG A 101 -7.43 13.23 0.74
C ARG A 101 -7.60 12.81 2.20
N LYS A 102 -7.11 11.64 2.59
CA LYS A 102 -7.25 11.07 3.93
C LYS A 102 -5.92 10.59 4.47
N TYR A 103 -5.78 10.63 5.78
CA TYR A 103 -4.65 10.01 6.49
C TYR A 103 -5.09 9.60 7.89
N VAL A 104 -4.43 8.60 8.45
CA VAL A 104 -4.66 8.16 9.84
C VAL A 104 -3.81 8.99 10.78
N ASN A 105 -4.40 9.51 11.84
CA ASN A 105 -3.76 10.36 12.83
C ASN A 105 -4.10 9.95 14.26
N ALA A 106 -3.44 10.60 15.23
CA ALA A 106 -3.69 10.43 16.66
C ALA A 106 -3.48 8.99 17.17
N MET A 107 -2.54 8.24 16.58
CA MET A 107 -2.16 6.93 17.13
C MET A 107 -1.33 7.12 18.40
N GLY A 108 -1.85 6.68 19.54
CA GLY A 108 -1.18 6.63 20.81
C GLY A 108 -0.51 5.28 21.09
N PRO A 109 0.17 5.16 22.25
CA PRO A 109 0.69 3.88 22.72
C PRO A 109 -0.44 2.85 22.84
N LYS A 110 -0.21 1.62 22.36
CA LYS A 110 -1.15 0.50 22.28
C LYS A 110 -2.24 0.60 21.19
N ASP A 111 -2.42 1.75 20.55
CA ASP A 111 -3.26 1.79 19.35
C ASP A 111 -2.66 0.94 18.25
N THR A 112 -3.49 0.33 17.42
CA THR A 112 -3.02 -0.51 16.33
C THR A 112 -3.73 -0.24 15.02
N LEU A 113 -2.96 -0.26 13.93
CA LEU A 113 -3.49 -0.47 12.58
C LEU A 113 -3.12 -1.89 12.16
N LYS A 114 -4.11 -2.65 11.70
CA LYS A 114 -3.91 -4.02 11.25
C LYS A 114 -4.29 -4.16 9.78
N TYR A 115 -3.45 -4.85 9.03
CA TYR A 115 -3.66 -5.09 7.59
C TYR A 115 -3.56 -6.57 7.29
N ALA A 116 -4.67 -7.16 6.84
CA ALA A 116 -4.65 -8.50 6.28
C ALA A 116 -3.86 -8.50 4.96
N TYR A 117 -2.89 -9.39 4.83
CA TYR A 117 -2.03 -9.46 3.67
C TYR A 117 -1.90 -10.88 3.13
N HIS A 118 -1.44 -10.95 1.87
CA HIS A 118 -0.91 -12.15 1.25
C HIS A 118 0.48 -11.85 0.67
N ALA A 119 1.43 -12.75 0.88
CA ALA A 119 2.75 -12.69 0.27
C ALA A 119 3.06 -13.99 -0.45
N ASP A 120 3.22 -13.92 -1.77
CA ASP A 120 3.56 -15.09 -2.59
C ASP A 120 5.01 -15.55 -2.35
N LYS A 121 5.91 -14.62 -2.00
CA LYS A 121 7.35 -14.85 -1.97
C LYS A 121 7.96 -14.32 -0.67
N ALA A 122 8.94 -15.08 -0.16
CA ALA A 122 9.87 -14.58 0.85
C ALA A 122 10.89 -13.62 0.23
N GLY A 123 11.41 -12.71 1.03
CA GLY A 123 12.45 -11.77 0.62
C GLY A 123 12.27 -10.39 1.22
N THR A 124 13.11 -9.47 0.77
CA THR A 124 13.11 -8.07 1.20
C THR A 124 12.23 -7.25 0.28
N TYR A 125 11.38 -6.44 0.89
CA TYR A 125 10.50 -5.50 0.22
C TYR A 125 10.83 -4.10 0.69
N HIS A 126 11.17 -3.23 -0.25
CA HIS A 126 11.39 -1.81 0.03
C HIS A 126 10.05 -1.10 0.25
N VAL A 127 9.98 -0.29 1.31
CA VAL A 127 8.77 0.44 1.71
C VAL A 127 9.07 1.92 1.80
N VAL A 128 8.25 2.71 1.12
CA VAL A 128 8.18 4.15 1.30
C VAL A 128 6.91 4.46 2.07
N MET A 129 7.03 4.96 3.29
CA MET A 129 5.92 5.42 4.12
C MET A 129 5.80 6.94 4.02
N ARG A 130 4.67 7.42 3.53
CA ARG A 130 4.37 8.86 3.61
C ARG A 130 3.71 9.18 4.94
N TYR A 131 4.28 10.13 5.66
CA TYR A 131 3.86 10.46 7.01
C TYR A 131 3.78 11.97 7.27
N LEU A 132 2.98 12.34 8.27
CA LEU A 132 2.93 13.66 8.85
C LEU A 132 3.49 13.57 10.29
N SER A 133 4.61 14.24 10.56
CA SER A 133 5.22 14.21 11.89
C SER A 133 4.39 14.98 12.91
N GLY A 134 4.65 14.71 14.20
CA GLY A 134 4.07 15.47 15.31
C GLY A 134 4.49 16.94 15.30
N SER A 135 3.81 17.74 16.13
CA SER A 135 4.05 19.19 16.22
C SER A 135 5.32 19.57 16.98
N ASP A 136 5.91 18.68 17.77
CA ASP A 136 7.14 18.94 18.51
C ASP A 136 8.38 18.64 17.64
N PRO A 137 9.21 19.67 17.32
CA PRO A 137 10.41 19.48 16.50
C PRO A 137 11.54 18.76 17.23
N SER A 138 11.47 18.65 18.53
CA SER A 138 12.53 18.06 19.35
C SER A 138 12.36 16.57 19.57
N THR A 139 11.21 16.00 19.23
CA THR A 139 10.90 14.60 19.43
C THR A 139 10.62 13.88 18.10
N LYS A 140 11.22 12.71 17.94
CA LYS A 140 10.95 11.82 16.82
C LYS A 140 9.71 10.99 17.10
N ASN A 141 8.96 10.66 16.06
CA ASN A 141 7.90 9.67 16.13
C ASN A 141 8.46 8.30 15.69
N SER A 142 7.80 7.24 16.10
CA SER A 142 8.14 5.90 15.62
C SER A 142 6.92 5.00 15.54
N ILE A 143 7.05 3.97 14.70
CA ILE A 143 6.12 2.85 14.61
C ILE A 143 6.88 1.55 14.78
N LYS A 144 6.24 0.56 15.37
CA LYS A 144 6.69 -0.81 15.43
C LYS A 144 5.82 -1.64 14.49
N ILE A 145 6.45 -2.42 13.64
CA ILE A 145 5.79 -3.34 12.72
C ILE A 145 6.01 -4.75 13.23
N THR A 146 4.94 -5.51 13.41
CA THR A 146 4.96 -6.88 13.89
C THR A 146 3.99 -7.77 13.09
N GLU A 147 4.18 -9.08 13.19
CA GLU A 147 3.27 -10.10 12.67
C GLU A 147 3.27 -11.29 13.64
N ALA A 148 2.08 -11.69 14.10
CA ALA A 148 1.92 -12.65 15.18
C ALA A 148 2.49 -14.05 14.88
N GLY A 149 2.50 -14.46 13.60
CA GLY A 149 3.03 -15.75 13.13
C GLY A 149 4.54 -15.73 12.85
N GLY A 150 5.22 -14.58 12.97
CA GLY A 150 6.64 -14.44 12.64
C GLY A 150 6.95 -14.55 11.16
N LYS A 151 5.96 -14.43 10.29
CA LYS A 151 6.15 -14.46 8.82
C LYS A 151 6.77 -13.18 8.29
N ILE A 152 6.66 -12.09 9.05
CA ILE A 152 7.35 -10.83 8.79
C ILE A 152 8.26 -10.55 9.98
N ALA A 153 9.50 -10.18 9.71
CA ALA A 153 10.47 -9.81 10.75
C ALA A 153 10.01 -8.55 11.48
N GLU A 154 10.07 -8.59 12.81
CA GLU A 154 9.73 -7.44 13.65
C GLU A 154 10.74 -6.30 13.46
N GLN A 155 10.24 -5.06 13.37
CA GLN A 155 11.10 -3.88 13.29
C GLN A 155 10.47 -2.62 13.89
N GLU A 156 11.32 -1.66 14.25
CA GLU A 156 10.95 -0.31 14.66
C GLU A 156 11.45 0.70 13.61
N VAL A 157 10.54 1.54 13.12
CA VAL A 157 10.83 2.61 12.15
C VAL A 157 10.72 3.95 12.87
N ILE A 158 11.82 4.70 12.88
CA ILE A 158 11.90 6.03 13.52
C ILE A 158 11.87 7.08 12.42
N VAL A 159 11.00 8.07 12.57
CA VAL A 159 10.86 9.18 11.63
C VAL A 159 11.18 10.52 12.28
N ASP A 160 11.87 11.35 11.51
CA ASP A 160 12.24 12.71 11.94
C ASP A 160 11.08 13.68 11.76
N PRO A 161 10.91 14.66 12.67
CA PRO A 161 9.95 15.72 12.47
C PRO A 161 10.32 16.57 11.26
N LYS A 162 9.35 16.79 10.37
CA LYS A 162 9.50 17.65 9.17
C LYS A 162 8.54 18.81 9.27
N LYS A 163 9.04 20.02 9.04
CA LYS A 163 8.26 21.26 9.14
C LYS A 163 8.63 22.25 8.06
N GLU A 164 7.62 22.99 7.61
CA GLU A 164 7.78 24.21 6.82
C GLU A 164 7.03 25.34 7.53
N SER A 165 7.69 26.48 7.69
CA SER A 165 7.11 27.65 8.40
C SER A 165 6.48 27.28 9.75
N ASN A 166 7.15 26.44 10.54
CA ASN A 166 6.71 25.92 11.84
C ASN A 166 5.43 25.03 11.82
N LYS A 167 4.98 24.59 10.66
CA LYS A 167 3.85 23.64 10.54
C LYS A 167 4.37 22.28 10.12
N PRO A 168 3.83 21.18 10.65
CA PRO A 168 4.10 19.83 10.13
C PRO A 168 3.78 19.75 8.64
N VAL A 169 4.62 19.03 7.88
CA VAL A 169 4.42 18.73 6.48
C VAL A 169 4.56 17.26 6.23
N PHE A 170 3.91 16.75 5.19
CA PHE A 170 4.12 15.38 4.76
C PHE A 170 5.55 15.17 4.27
N ALA A 171 6.12 14.04 4.66
CA ALA A 171 7.44 13.60 4.24
C ALA A 171 7.44 12.09 4.02
N ASP A 172 8.49 11.57 3.41
CA ASP A 172 8.64 10.15 3.16
C ASP A 172 9.73 9.57 4.07
N ALA A 173 9.51 8.36 4.56
CA ALA A 173 10.48 7.52 5.26
C ALA A 173 10.63 6.21 4.50
N GLU A 174 11.88 5.81 4.26
CA GLU A 174 12.22 4.60 3.54
C GLU A 174 12.77 3.56 4.51
N PHE A 175 12.32 2.32 4.36
CA PHE A 175 12.79 1.18 5.15
C PHE A 175 12.43 -0.12 4.43
N ASP A 176 13.00 -1.23 4.89
CA ASP A 176 12.73 -2.54 4.31
C ASP A 176 11.86 -3.38 5.26
N ILE A 177 11.00 -4.21 4.69
CA ILE A 177 10.27 -5.26 5.37
C ILE A 177 10.80 -6.62 4.87
N GLU A 178 11.15 -7.50 5.79
CA GLU A 178 11.53 -8.87 5.46
C GLU A 178 10.33 -9.81 5.63
N VAL A 179 9.88 -10.40 4.53
CA VAL A 179 8.96 -11.55 4.54
C VAL A 179 9.79 -12.81 4.69
N VAL A 180 9.75 -13.40 5.87
CA VAL A 180 10.51 -14.62 6.20
C VAL A 180 9.85 -15.86 5.62
N THR A 181 8.52 -15.92 5.68
CA THR A 181 7.72 -17.06 5.20
C THR A 181 6.53 -16.55 4.39
N PRO A 182 6.36 -17.01 3.14
CA PRO A 182 5.19 -16.66 2.33
C PRO A 182 3.86 -17.11 2.96
N GLY A 183 2.79 -16.52 2.50
CA GLY A 183 1.43 -16.87 2.86
C GLY A 183 0.62 -15.70 3.41
N ASP A 184 -0.52 -16.03 3.96
CA ASP A 184 -1.45 -15.07 4.57
C ASP A 184 -1.02 -14.69 5.98
N GLY A 185 -1.26 -13.44 6.36
CA GLY A 185 -0.99 -12.95 7.70
C GLY A 185 -1.69 -11.63 8.02
N MET A 186 -1.32 -11.08 9.16
CA MET A 186 -1.82 -9.81 9.66
C MET A 186 -0.66 -8.94 10.12
N ILE A 187 -0.33 -7.90 9.35
CA ILE A 187 0.62 -6.87 9.79
C ILE A 187 -0.04 -6.03 10.88
N VAL A 188 0.68 -5.78 11.95
CA VAL A 188 0.26 -4.90 13.04
C VAL A 188 1.24 -3.75 13.16
N ILE A 189 0.73 -2.53 13.04
CA ILE A 189 1.50 -1.29 13.23
C ILE A 189 1.06 -0.65 14.54
N THR A 190 2.01 -0.40 15.43
CA THR A 190 1.76 0.17 16.77
C THR A 190 2.82 1.22 17.09
N PRO A 191 2.47 2.40 17.60
CA PRO A 191 3.46 3.28 18.19
C PRO A 191 4.10 2.61 19.42
N PRO A 192 5.42 2.64 19.57
CA PRO A 192 6.06 2.09 20.75
C PRO A 192 5.80 2.99 21.97
N LYS A 193 6.01 2.43 23.16
CA LYS A 193 5.96 3.22 24.38
C LYS A 193 7.00 4.33 24.35
N LYS A 194 6.65 5.48 24.93
CA LYS A 194 7.54 6.63 25.06
C LYS A 194 8.91 6.23 25.64
N LYS A 195 9.95 6.61 24.92
CA LYS A 195 11.36 6.46 25.32
C LYS A 195 12.03 7.83 25.27
N SER A 196 13.21 7.97 25.88
CA SER A 196 13.99 9.23 25.80
C SER A 196 14.27 9.59 24.32
N GLY A 197 13.87 10.79 23.91
CA GLY A 197 14.02 11.29 22.54
C GLY A 197 12.96 10.83 21.54
N LEU A 198 12.01 9.98 21.96
CA LEU A 198 10.88 9.56 21.14
C LEU A 198 9.56 10.02 21.76
N ASP A 199 8.63 10.49 20.93
CA ASP A 199 7.24 10.66 21.32
C ASP A 199 6.61 9.27 21.55
N GLY A 200 5.71 9.16 22.51
CA GLY A 200 4.91 7.94 22.68
C GLY A 200 3.82 7.80 21.60
N ASN A 201 3.60 8.84 20.81
CA ASN A 201 2.63 8.82 19.73
C ASN A 201 3.30 8.49 18.40
N GLY A 202 2.58 7.80 17.54
CA GLY A 202 2.98 7.58 16.15
C GLY A 202 2.84 8.84 15.29
N PRO A 203 3.49 8.89 14.12
CA PRO A 203 3.21 9.91 13.12
C PRO A 203 1.80 9.75 12.55
N GLY A 204 1.26 10.80 11.95
CA GLY A 204 0.15 10.65 11.01
C GLY A 204 0.61 9.84 9.80
N ILE A 205 -0.15 8.85 9.36
CA ILE A 205 0.24 7.97 8.24
C ILE A 205 -0.73 8.18 7.09
N ASP A 206 -0.21 8.49 5.91
CA ASP A 206 -0.96 8.67 4.66
C ASP A 206 -1.04 7.34 3.90
N TYR A 207 0.11 6.81 3.48
CA TYR A 207 0.18 5.55 2.76
C TYR A 207 1.53 4.87 2.89
N PHE A 208 1.57 3.63 2.41
CA PHE A 208 2.80 2.88 2.14
C PHE A 208 2.87 2.53 0.66
N ILE A 209 4.04 2.69 0.04
CA ILE A 209 4.36 2.09 -1.25
C ILE A 209 5.33 0.95 -0.98
N ILE A 210 5.00 -0.24 -1.45
CA ILE A 210 5.79 -1.44 -1.24
C ILE A 210 6.23 -1.96 -2.60
N SER A 211 7.52 -2.25 -2.75
CA SER A 211 8.11 -2.81 -3.96
C SER A 211 9.09 -3.95 -3.61
N PRO A 212 9.22 -4.97 -4.46
CA PRO A 212 10.18 -6.03 -4.22
C PRO A 212 11.60 -5.51 -4.43
N GLU A 213 12.51 -5.79 -3.49
CA GLU A 213 13.92 -5.47 -3.64
C GLU A 213 14.75 -6.74 -3.88
N ASN A 214 14.69 -7.68 -2.93
CA ASN A 214 15.38 -8.97 -3.03
C ASN A 214 14.38 -10.10 -2.73
N VAL A 215 13.45 -10.33 -3.65
CA VAL A 215 12.46 -11.39 -3.54
C VAL A 215 12.98 -12.65 -4.21
N VAL A 216 12.90 -13.79 -3.53
CA VAL A 216 13.27 -15.08 -4.11
C VAL A 216 12.31 -15.45 -5.22
N LEU A 217 12.77 -15.31 -6.47
CA LEU A 217 11.99 -15.73 -7.63
C LEU A 217 12.14 -17.23 -7.85
N ASP A 218 11.05 -17.92 -8.19
CA ASP A 218 11.13 -19.30 -8.62
C ASP A 218 11.94 -19.39 -9.90
N LYS A 219 12.93 -20.27 -9.93
CA LYS A 219 13.67 -20.57 -11.15
C LYS A 219 12.78 -21.45 -12.02
N PHE A 220 12.18 -20.87 -13.04
CA PHE A 220 11.48 -21.65 -14.08
C PHE A 220 12.52 -22.21 -15.03
N ALA A 221 12.59 -23.54 -15.15
CA ALA A 221 13.35 -24.17 -16.23
C ALA A 221 12.55 -23.96 -17.53
N ILE A 222 13.04 -23.08 -18.40
CA ILE A 222 12.51 -22.96 -19.75
C ILE A 222 13.17 -24.05 -20.58
N THR A 223 12.41 -25.10 -20.92
CA THR A 223 12.86 -26.12 -21.87
C THR A 223 12.49 -25.64 -23.28
N ALA A 224 13.46 -25.15 -24.01
CA ALA A 224 13.30 -24.84 -25.42
C ALA A 224 13.67 -26.07 -26.25
N THR A 225 12.78 -26.52 -27.16
CA THR A 225 13.06 -27.62 -28.07
C THR A 225 13.08 -27.07 -29.48
N ALA A 226 14.19 -27.22 -30.18
CA ALA A 226 14.26 -26.89 -31.59
C ALA A 226 13.44 -27.90 -32.39
N GLY A 227 12.58 -27.43 -33.29
CA GLY A 227 11.95 -28.25 -34.29
C GLY A 227 12.95 -28.80 -35.32
N LYS A 228 12.54 -29.74 -36.14
CA LYS A 228 13.42 -30.36 -37.15
C LYS A 228 14.06 -29.29 -38.04
N GLY A 229 15.37 -29.14 -37.95
CA GLY A 229 16.16 -28.13 -38.68
C GLY A 229 16.36 -26.80 -37.99
N GLY A 230 15.89 -26.63 -36.72
CA GLY A 230 16.14 -25.43 -35.89
C GLY A 230 17.34 -25.61 -35.00
N THR A 231 17.99 -24.48 -34.65
CA THR A 231 19.05 -24.41 -33.64
C THR A 231 18.60 -23.47 -32.52
N ILE A 232 18.75 -23.89 -31.26
CA ILE A 232 18.57 -23.01 -30.09
C ILE A 232 19.95 -22.55 -29.65
N THR A 233 20.16 -21.22 -29.64
CA THR A 233 21.33 -20.58 -29.03
C THR A 233 20.95 -20.05 -27.66
N THR A 234 21.65 -20.44 -26.61
CA THR A 234 21.54 -19.97 -25.22
C THR A 234 22.55 -18.89 -24.96
#